data_9255d5450aafea8222adb6d6b9dad9ee
#
_entry.id   9255d5450aafea8222adb6d6b9dad9ee
#
_cell.length_a   1.000
_cell.length_b   1.000
_cell.length_c   1.000
_cell.angle_alpha   90.00
_cell.angle_beta   90.00
_cell.angle_gamma   90.00
#
_symmetry.space_group_name_H-M   'P 1'
#
loop_
_entity.id
_entity.type
_entity.pdbx_description
1 polymer ?
#
loop_
_entity_poly.entity_id
_entity_poly.type
_entity_poly.pdbx_seq_one_letter_code
_entity_poly.pdbx_strand_id
1 'polypeptide(L)'
;PYLLGQKASSCKQVGDVRQLIAGTRVFVGTTTALSSNAAIFRLKQFSLAIVDEASQILEPHLLALLSAKYGTQDAIRKFVFIGDHKQLPAVVMQNEQESKVEDAQLNEIGLSNCRYSLFERLLSLQKDNSRLVYCMERQGRMHPDVASFPNRAFYHERLRPVPLDHQQSELSYSPDLCNPLEEWLASHRQLFWNSPLPSGVHS
;
A
#
# COMPACT_ATOMS: atom_id res chain seq x y z
N PRO A 1 -3.19 11.28 -15.03
CA PRO A 1 -2.02 11.22 -15.90
C PRO A 1 -2.36 11.61 -17.33
N TYR A 2 -3.48 11.16 -17.86
CA TYR A 2 -3.86 11.40 -19.27
C TYR A 2 -4.07 12.91 -19.58
N LEU A 3 -4.73 13.64 -18.70
CA LEU A 3 -4.97 15.09 -18.85
C LEU A 3 -3.68 15.93 -18.76
N LEU A 4 -2.73 15.53 -17.91
CA LEU A 4 -1.44 16.19 -17.79
C LEU A 4 -0.56 15.92 -19.00
N GLY A 5 -0.58 14.69 -19.53
CA GLY A 5 0.13 14.32 -20.75
C GLY A 5 -0.36 15.09 -21.96
N GLN A 6 -1.67 15.27 -22.12
CA GLN A 6 -2.24 16.07 -23.21
C GLN A 6 -1.91 17.56 -23.10
N LYS A 7 -1.94 18.14 -21.89
CA LYS A 7 -1.54 19.54 -21.69
C LYS A 7 -0.04 19.74 -21.87
N ALA A 8 0.79 18.78 -21.43
CA ALA A 8 2.25 18.85 -21.60
C ALA A 8 2.66 18.77 -23.08
N SER A 9 1.98 17.95 -23.89
CA SER A 9 2.26 17.85 -25.33
C SER A 9 1.89 19.12 -26.12
N SER A 10 1.06 20.00 -25.55
CA SER A 10 0.75 21.31 -26.14
C SER A 10 1.72 22.42 -25.75
N CYS A 11 2.60 22.19 -24.79
CA CYS A 11 3.60 23.17 -24.35
C CYS A 11 4.73 23.28 -25.39
N LYS A 12 4.91 24.46 -25.97
CA LYS A 12 5.92 24.72 -26.99
C LYS A 12 7.22 25.30 -26.43
N GLN A 13 7.18 25.82 -25.20
CA GLN A 13 8.33 26.46 -24.54
C GLN A 13 8.52 25.94 -23.12
N VAL A 14 9.77 26.03 -22.62
CA VAL A 14 10.11 25.64 -21.24
C VAL A 14 9.31 26.45 -20.20
N GLY A 15 8.98 27.72 -20.52
CA GLY A 15 8.15 28.57 -19.67
C GLY A 15 6.75 28.00 -19.45
N ASP A 16 6.14 27.46 -20.51
CA ASP A 16 4.79 26.87 -20.44
C ASP A 16 4.78 25.65 -19.50
N VAL A 17 5.83 24.82 -19.56
CA VAL A 17 5.95 23.65 -18.68
C VAL A 17 6.10 24.07 -17.22
N ARG A 18 6.89 25.10 -16.93
CA ARG A 18 7.02 25.63 -15.56
C ARG A 18 5.70 26.18 -15.04
N GLN A 19 4.98 26.92 -15.88
CA GLN A 19 3.67 27.47 -15.50
C GLN A 19 2.65 26.36 -15.26
N LEU A 20 2.66 25.31 -16.11
CA LEU A 20 1.82 24.13 -15.92
C LEU A 20 2.11 23.44 -14.60
N ILE A 21 3.38 23.20 -14.26
CA ILE A 21 3.79 22.61 -13.00
C ILE A 21 3.35 23.49 -11.81
N ALA A 22 3.57 24.80 -11.90
CA ALA A 22 3.19 25.73 -10.84
C ALA A 22 1.67 25.72 -10.57
N GLY A 23 0.86 25.70 -11.64
CA GLY A 23 -0.60 25.70 -11.54
C GLY A 23 -1.25 24.36 -11.19
N THR A 24 -0.53 23.25 -11.38
CA THR A 24 -1.08 21.91 -11.10
C THR A 24 -1.06 21.62 -9.61
N ARG A 25 -2.21 21.25 -9.06
CA ARG A 25 -2.37 20.99 -7.61
C ARG A 25 -2.09 19.55 -7.21
N VAL A 26 -2.36 18.58 -8.08
CA VAL A 26 -2.24 17.15 -7.81
C VAL A 26 -1.33 16.52 -8.85
N PHE A 27 -0.33 15.79 -8.38
CA PHE A 27 0.57 14.97 -9.19
C PHE A 27 0.40 13.52 -8.77
N VAL A 28 0.33 12.63 -9.75
CA VAL A 28 0.21 11.19 -9.52
C VAL A 28 1.28 10.49 -10.34
N GLY A 29 1.95 9.53 -9.74
CA GLY A 29 2.98 8.73 -10.39
C GLY A 29 3.44 7.58 -9.51
N THR A 30 4.18 6.66 -10.10
CA THR A 30 4.88 5.63 -9.34
C THR A 30 6.08 6.23 -8.61
N THR A 31 6.53 5.61 -7.52
CA THR A 31 7.74 6.03 -6.79
C THR A 31 8.96 6.09 -7.71
N THR A 32 9.11 5.10 -8.59
CA THR A 32 10.19 5.06 -9.60
C THR A 32 10.12 6.25 -10.56
N ALA A 33 8.93 6.56 -11.10
CA ALA A 33 8.77 7.67 -12.02
C ALA A 33 9.07 9.02 -11.35
N LEU A 34 8.63 9.22 -10.11
CA LEU A 34 8.88 10.44 -9.35
C LEU A 34 10.36 10.57 -8.96
N SER A 35 11.01 9.48 -8.56
CA SER A 35 12.45 9.47 -8.26
C SER A 35 13.29 9.77 -9.48
N SER A 36 12.97 9.19 -10.64
CA SER A 36 13.67 9.45 -11.91
C SER A 36 13.45 10.88 -12.41
N ASN A 37 12.37 11.53 -12.03
CA ASN A 37 12.03 12.90 -12.40
C ASN A 37 12.13 13.87 -11.22
N ALA A 38 13.07 13.66 -10.32
CA ALA A 38 13.24 14.44 -9.09
C ALA A 38 13.41 15.97 -9.34
N ALA A 39 13.69 16.39 -10.57
CA ALA A 39 13.74 17.80 -10.97
C ALA A 39 12.43 18.56 -10.66
N ILE A 40 11.27 17.89 -10.63
CA ILE A 40 9.99 18.51 -10.30
C ILE A 40 10.00 19.10 -8.88
N PHE A 41 10.72 18.48 -7.95
CA PHE A 41 10.85 18.93 -6.56
C PHE A 41 11.65 20.22 -6.42
N ARG A 42 12.50 20.55 -7.42
CA ARG A 42 13.18 21.83 -7.48
C ARG A 42 12.31 22.95 -8.06
N LEU A 43 11.23 22.61 -8.73
CA LEU A 43 10.32 23.57 -9.38
C LEU A 43 9.11 23.88 -8.52
N LYS A 44 8.72 22.98 -7.62
CA LYS A 44 7.52 23.13 -6.79
C LYS A 44 7.68 22.43 -5.44
N GLN A 45 7.21 23.13 -4.39
CA GLN A 45 7.03 22.56 -3.07
C GLN A 45 5.65 21.93 -2.93
N PHE A 46 5.57 20.77 -2.30
CA PHE A 46 4.34 20.03 -2.06
C PHE A 46 3.97 20.06 -0.57
N SER A 47 2.72 20.34 -0.28
CA SER A 47 2.23 20.33 1.09
C SER A 47 2.07 18.93 1.67
N LEU A 48 1.78 17.95 0.80
CA LEU A 48 1.47 16.58 1.19
C LEU A 48 1.86 15.60 0.08
N ALA A 49 2.48 14.50 0.45
CA ALA A 49 2.57 13.29 -0.36
C ALA A 49 1.76 12.18 0.30
N ILE A 50 0.95 11.49 -0.50
CA ILE A 50 0.23 10.28 -0.10
C ILE A 50 0.90 9.11 -0.83
N VAL A 51 1.40 8.16 -0.06
CA VAL A 51 2.04 6.94 -0.57
C VAL A 51 1.10 5.79 -0.30
N ASP A 52 0.51 5.27 -1.36
CA ASP A 52 -0.40 4.12 -1.29
C ASP A 52 0.40 2.82 -1.42
N GLU A 53 -0.12 1.71 -0.86
CA GLU A 53 0.55 0.41 -0.77
C GLU A 53 1.97 0.51 -0.18
N ALA A 54 2.13 1.38 0.82
CA ALA A 54 3.44 1.71 1.38
C ALA A 54 4.14 0.52 2.08
N SER A 55 3.40 -0.49 2.50
CA SER A 55 3.93 -1.75 3.04
C SER A 55 4.66 -2.60 2.00
N GLN A 56 4.39 -2.37 0.70
CA GLN A 56 5.03 -3.06 -0.42
C GLN A 56 6.21 -2.29 -1.01
N ILE A 57 6.58 -1.15 -0.43
CA ILE A 57 7.66 -0.29 -0.93
C ILE A 57 8.83 -0.34 0.04
N LEU A 58 9.97 -0.85 -0.42
CA LEU A 58 11.19 -0.83 0.38
C LEU A 58 11.67 0.60 0.61
N GLU A 59 12.24 0.86 1.79
CA GLU A 59 12.67 2.19 2.20
C GLU A 59 13.61 2.89 1.21
N PRO A 60 14.60 2.23 0.58
CA PRO A 60 15.46 2.86 -0.41
C PRO A 60 14.73 3.49 -1.59
N HIS A 61 13.59 2.95 -1.99
CA HIS A 61 12.78 3.50 -3.09
C HIS A 61 12.09 4.82 -2.74
N LEU A 62 11.99 5.14 -1.45
CA LEU A 62 11.39 6.39 -0.96
C LEU A 62 12.43 7.47 -0.66
N LEU A 63 13.73 7.12 -0.58
CA LEU A 63 14.78 8.06 -0.17
C LEU A 63 14.83 9.31 -1.05
N ALA A 64 14.66 9.15 -2.37
CA ALA A 64 14.67 10.29 -3.29
C ALA A 64 13.52 11.28 -3.02
N LEU A 65 12.36 10.79 -2.58
CA LEU A 65 11.21 11.62 -2.20
C LEU A 65 11.40 12.24 -0.82
N LEU A 66 11.90 11.47 0.14
CA LEU A 66 12.10 11.91 1.52
C LEU A 66 13.20 12.97 1.61
N SER A 67 14.25 12.85 0.79
CA SER A 67 15.39 13.78 0.78
C SER A 67 15.24 14.95 -0.21
N ALA A 68 14.13 14.99 -0.97
CA ALA A 68 13.91 16.02 -1.98
C ALA A 68 13.88 17.42 -1.37
N LYS A 69 14.56 18.38 -2.05
CA LYS A 69 14.65 19.77 -1.59
C LYS A 69 14.05 20.74 -2.61
N TYR A 70 13.41 21.79 -2.06
CA TYR A 70 12.98 22.99 -2.77
C TYR A 70 13.75 24.18 -2.21
N GLY A 71 14.79 24.59 -2.90
CA GLY A 71 15.78 25.51 -2.33
C GLY A 71 16.49 24.87 -1.12
N THR A 72 16.41 25.53 0.03
CA THR A 72 16.96 25.03 1.31
C THR A 72 15.96 24.27 2.16
N GLN A 73 14.69 24.22 1.75
CA GLN A 73 13.61 23.58 2.49
C GLN A 73 13.31 22.19 1.92
N ASP A 74 12.57 21.38 2.69
CA ASP A 74 12.03 20.13 2.20
C ASP A 74 11.01 20.39 1.08
N ALA A 75 11.14 19.65 0.00
CA ALA A 75 10.22 19.77 -1.13
C ALA A 75 8.84 19.20 -0.82
N ILE A 76 8.75 18.25 0.12
CA ILE A 76 7.51 17.66 0.59
C ILE A 76 7.41 17.88 2.10
N ARG A 77 6.36 18.55 2.53
CA ARG A 77 6.21 19.00 3.95
C ARG A 77 5.65 17.93 4.86
N LYS A 78 4.78 17.06 4.34
CA LYS A 78 4.13 15.98 5.09
C LYS A 78 3.98 14.74 4.22
N PHE A 79 4.05 13.58 4.86
CA PHE A 79 3.77 12.29 4.25
C PHE A 79 2.60 11.62 4.96
N VAL A 80 1.75 10.96 4.18
CA VAL A 80 0.76 10.00 4.65
C VAL A 80 1.07 8.68 3.96
N PHE A 81 1.36 7.67 4.76
CA PHE A 81 1.60 6.31 4.27
C PHE A 81 0.33 5.49 4.49
N ILE A 82 -0.17 4.89 3.43
CA ILE A 82 -1.32 3.98 3.44
C ILE A 82 -0.78 2.61 3.07
N GLY A 83 -1.09 1.60 3.86
CA GLY A 83 -0.59 0.24 3.61
C GLY A 83 -1.17 -0.75 4.60
N ASP A 84 -0.84 -2.00 4.38
CA ASP A 84 -1.26 -3.11 5.21
C ASP A 84 -0.13 -4.13 5.35
N HIS A 85 0.53 -4.12 6.50
CA HIS A 85 1.64 -5.01 6.81
C HIS A 85 1.21 -6.48 7.07
N LYS A 86 -0.09 -6.76 7.06
CA LYS A 86 -0.64 -8.12 7.13
C LYS A 86 -0.88 -8.75 5.76
N GLN A 87 -0.76 -7.96 4.70
CA GLN A 87 -0.77 -8.45 3.32
C GLN A 87 0.64 -8.81 2.87
N LEU A 88 0.77 -9.20 1.59
CA LEU A 88 2.07 -9.59 1.03
C LEU A 88 3.09 -8.46 1.14
N PRO A 89 4.28 -8.73 1.67
CA PRO A 89 5.35 -7.74 1.75
C PRO A 89 5.96 -7.44 0.39
N ALA A 90 6.87 -6.46 0.36
CA ALA A 90 7.71 -6.22 -0.80
C ALA A 90 8.54 -7.46 -1.16
N VAL A 91 8.73 -7.72 -2.46
CA VAL A 91 9.61 -8.79 -2.91
C VAL A 91 11.07 -8.37 -2.70
N VAL A 92 11.80 -9.16 -1.92
CA VAL A 92 13.21 -8.93 -1.62
C VAL A 92 14.03 -10.15 -2.02
N MET A 93 15.01 -9.93 -2.89
CA MET A 93 15.87 -11.01 -3.41
C MET A 93 16.99 -11.40 -2.43
N GLN A 94 17.44 -10.47 -1.59
CA GLN A 94 18.48 -10.71 -0.59
C GLN A 94 17.95 -11.54 0.58
N ASN A 95 18.80 -12.37 1.15
CA ASN A 95 18.45 -13.09 2.36
C ASN A 95 18.48 -12.16 3.60
N GLU A 96 18.00 -12.67 4.72
CA GLU A 96 17.87 -11.88 5.95
C GLU A 96 19.22 -11.39 6.50
N GLN A 97 20.26 -12.20 6.40
CA GLN A 97 21.59 -11.84 6.91
C GLN A 97 22.26 -10.77 6.05
N GLU A 98 22.13 -10.88 4.73
CA GLU A 98 22.67 -9.87 3.80
C GLU A 98 21.99 -8.51 3.92
N SER A 99 20.77 -8.49 4.42
CA SER A 99 19.96 -7.28 4.57
C SER A 99 20.05 -6.67 5.97
N LYS A 100 20.77 -7.33 6.90
CA LYS A 100 20.92 -6.86 8.27
C LYS A 100 21.72 -5.56 8.31
N VAL A 101 21.27 -4.62 9.13
CA VAL A 101 21.94 -3.35 9.36
C VAL A 101 22.75 -3.45 10.65
N GLU A 102 24.08 -3.25 10.54
CA GLU A 102 25.00 -3.30 11.69
C GLU A 102 25.36 -1.91 12.24
N ASP A 103 25.04 -0.85 11.51
CA ASP A 103 25.30 0.52 11.93
C ASP A 103 24.44 0.90 13.13
N ALA A 104 25.08 1.37 14.22
CA ALA A 104 24.43 1.70 15.47
C ALA A 104 23.43 2.87 15.33
N GLN A 105 23.74 3.89 14.53
CA GLN A 105 22.88 5.05 14.36
C GLN A 105 21.61 4.67 13.57
N LEU A 106 21.76 3.81 12.57
CA LEU A 106 20.61 3.30 11.81
C LEU A 106 19.73 2.39 12.67
N ASN A 107 20.32 1.58 13.54
CA ASN A 107 19.58 0.77 14.51
C ASN A 107 18.82 1.64 15.52
N GLU A 108 19.38 2.77 15.94
CA GLU A 108 18.74 3.72 16.87
C GLU A 108 17.43 4.28 16.30
N ILE A 109 17.38 4.53 15.00
CA ILE A 109 16.15 4.95 14.31
C ILE A 109 15.24 3.77 13.90
N GLY A 110 15.53 2.56 14.37
CA GLY A 110 14.73 1.35 14.13
C GLY A 110 15.00 0.66 12.79
N LEU A 111 16.01 1.05 12.02
CA LEU A 111 16.39 0.38 10.78
C LEU A 111 17.39 -0.76 11.09
N SER A 112 16.85 -1.92 11.41
CA SER A 112 17.64 -3.12 11.74
C SER A 112 17.85 -4.06 10.56
N ASN A 113 16.97 -3.98 9.55
CA ASN A 113 17.04 -4.81 8.36
C ASN A 113 16.41 -4.09 7.15
N CYS A 114 17.10 -4.07 6.02
CA CYS A 114 16.65 -3.39 4.79
C CYS A 114 15.52 -4.12 4.04
N ARG A 115 15.07 -5.29 4.51
CA ARG A 115 13.93 -6.03 3.95
C ARG A 115 12.59 -5.45 4.36
N TYR A 116 12.55 -4.70 5.45
CA TYR A 116 11.32 -4.06 5.91
C TYR A 116 11.04 -2.77 5.14
N SER A 117 9.76 -2.49 4.95
CA SER A 117 9.33 -1.21 4.42
C SER A 117 9.49 -0.11 5.46
N LEU A 118 9.62 1.14 4.99
CA LEU A 118 9.55 2.30 5.88
C LEU A 118 8.22 2.32 6.67
N PHE A 119 7.13 1.88 6.05
CA PHE A 119 5.82 1.77 6.68
C PHE A 119 5.85 0.87 7.91
N GLU A 120 6.41 -0.34 7.80
CA GLU A 120 6.53 -1.28 8.92
C GLU A 120 7.43 -0.74 10.02
N ARG A 121 8.56 -0.13 9.65
CA ARG A 121 9.47 0.49 10.62
C ARG A 121 8.80 1.62 11.40
N LEU A 122 8.13 2.54 10.72
CA LEU A 122 7.40 3.63 11.37
C LEU A 122 6.24 3.11 12.22
N LEU A 123 5.50 2.12 11.73
CA LEU A 123 4.43 1.49 12.49
C LEU A 123 4.94 0.84 13.77
N SER A 124 6.07 0.14 13.71
CA SER A 124 6.71 -0.47 14.89
C SER A 124 7.10 0.57 15.93
N LEU A 125 7.67 1.69 15.50
CA LEU A 125 8.10 2.78 16.39
C LEU A 125 6.94 3.60 16.98
N GLN A 126 5.80 3.66 16.29
CA GLN A 126 4.69 4.56 16.60
C GLN A 126 3.35 3.84 16.87
N LYS A 127 3.36 2.50 17.03
CA LYS A 127 2.13 1.68 17.13
C LYS A 127 1.12 2.17 18.16
N ASP A 128 1.60 2.74 19.26
CA ASP A 128 0.77 3.21 20.37
C ASP A 128 0.41 4.71 20.25
N ASN A 129 0.86 5.36 19.19
CA ASN A 129 0.61 6.77 18.96
C ASN A 129 -0.63 7.00 18.08
N SER A 130 -1.78 7.10 18.71
CA SER A 130 -3.08 7.32 18.03
C SER A 130 -3.19 8.63 17.22
N ARG A 131 -2.22 9.54 17.37
CA ARG A 131 -2.17 10.76 16.54
C ARG A 131 -1.47 10.52 15.20
N LEU A 132 -0.63 9.52 15.11
CA LEU A 132 0.16 9.20 13.91
C LEU A 132 -0.31 7.93 13.22
N VAL A 133 -0.88 6.98 13.96
CA VAL A 133 -1.31 5.68 13.45
C VAL A 133 -2.82 5.56 13.55
N TYR A 134 -3.45 5.26 12.42
CA TYR A 134 -4.89 5.00 12.34
C TYR A 134 -5.15 3.68 11.60
N CYS A 135 -5.95 2.80 12.18
CA CYS A 135 -6.38 1.57 11.54
C CYS A 135 -7.79 1.74 10.97
N MET A 136 -7.93 1.56 9.67
CA MET A 136 -9.23 1.55 9.01
C MET A 136 -9.91 0.20 9.27
N GLU A 137 -11.02 0.22 10.01
CA GLU A 137 -11.73 -0.99 10.42
C GLU A 137 -12.90 -1.35 9.48
N ARG A 138 -13.29 -0.44 8.59
CA ARG A 138 -14.41 -0.68 7.67
C ARG A 138 -13.89 -1.09 6.30
N GLN A 139 -14.28 -2.29 5.85
CA GLN A 139 -13.93 -2.81 4.55
C GLN A 139 -15.16 -2.82 3.62
N GLY A 140 -14.99 -2.37 2.38
CA GLY A 140 -16.04 -2.32 1.35
C GLY A 140 -15.80 -3.28 0.17
N ARG A 141 -14.83 -4.19 0.27
CA ARG A 141 -14.41 -5.04 -0.86
C ARG A 141 -15.02 -6.43 -0.80
N MET A 142 -14.88 -7.12 0.31
CA MET A 142 -15.19 -8.55 0.42
C MET A 142 -16.57 -8.78 1.02
N HIS A 143 -17.24 -9.84 0.55
CA HIS A 143 -18.41 -10.39 1.25
C HIS A 143 -18.00 -10.76 2.68
N PRO A 144 -18.89 -10.62 3.69
CA PRO A 144 -18.59 -10.94 5.10
C PRO A 144 -18.00 -12.34 5.30
N ASP A 145 -18.54 -13.36 4.64
CA ASP A 145 -18.09 -14.74 4.75
C ASP A 145 -16.65 -14.90 4.23
N VAL A 146 -16.31 -14.25 3.10
CA VAL A 146 -14.95 -14.25 2.56
C VAL A 146 -14.01 -13.50 3.49
N ALA A 147 -14.47 -12.41 4.08
CA ALA A 147 -13.68 -11.60 5.01
C ALA A 147 -13.48 -12.28 6.38
N SER A 148 -14.31 -13.26 6.76
CA SER A 148 -14.30 -13.87 8.10
C SER A 148 -12.96 -14.49 8.46
N PHE A 149 -12.35 -15.25 7.53
CA PHE A 149 -11.06 -15.89 7.76
C PHE A 149 -9.93 -14.86 7.95
N PRO A 150 -9.64 -13.94 7.00
CA PRO A 150 -8.58 -12.97 7.20
C PRO A 150 -8.85 -12.05 8.39
N ASN A 151 -10.09 -11.69 8.66
CA ASN A 151 -10.45 -10.87 9.81
C ASN A 151 -10.05 -11.52 11.14
N ARG A 152 -10.37 -12.79 11.30
CA ARG A 152 -10.00 -13.56 12.50
C ARG A 152 -8.50 -13.83 12.57
N ALA A 153 -7.87 -14.24 11.45
CA ALA A 153 -6.48 -14.66 11.43
C ALA A 153 -5.49 -13.48 11.59
N PHE A 154 -5.79 -12.32 11.01
CA PHE A 154 -4.83 -11.22 10.88
C PHE A 154 -5.27 -9.90 11.52
N TYR A 155 -6.58 -9.66 11.66
CA TYR A 155 -7.11 -8.37 12.09
C TYR A 155 -7.87 -8.41 13.41
N HIS A 156 -7.79 -9.52 14.15
CA HIS A 156 -8.39 -9.68 15.49
C HIS A 156 -9.89 -9.31 15.52
N GLU A 157 -10.63 -9.70 14.47
CA GLU A 157 -12.07 -9.44 14.30
C GLU A 157 -12.46 -7.95 14.28
N ARG A 158 -11.51 -7.09 13.96
CA ARG A 158 -11.72 -5.63 13.92
C ARG A 158 -12.37 -5.15 12.63
N LEU A 159 -12.25 -5.90 11.52
CA LEU A 159 -12.80 -5.49 10.24
C LEU A 159 -14.32 -5.66 10.22
N ARG A 160 -15.00 -4.60 9.83
CA ARG A 160 -16.48 -4.56 9.71
C ARG A 160 -16.85 -4.27 8.26
N PRO A 161 -17.79 -5.02 7.68
CA PRO A 161 -18.27 -4.73 6.34
C PRO A 161 -18.99 -3.38 6.30
N VAL A 162 -18.81 -2.66 5.20
CA VAL A 162 -19.72 -1.59 4.79
C VAL A 162 -20.79 -2.31 3.98
N PRO A 163 -22.07 -2.26 4.35
CA PRO A 163 -23.14 -3.05 3.71
C PRO A 163 -23.46 -2.53 2.30
N LEU A 164 -22.51 -2.73 1.38
CA LEU A 164 -22.66 -2.42 -0.04
C LEU A 164 -23.34 -3.58 -0.75
N ASP A 165 -24.06 -3.31 -1.83
CA ASP A 165 -24.86 -4.31 -2.55
C ASP A 165 -24.05 -5.55 -2.95
N HIS A 166 -22.84 -5.36 -3.48
CA HIS A 166 -21.96 -6.47 -3.85
C HIS A 166 -21.43 -7.29 -2.67
N GLN A 167 -21.46 -6.75 -1.45
CA GLN A 167 -21.11 -7.48 -0.22
C GLN A 167 -22.26 -8.33 0.32
N GLN A 168 -23.47 -8.11 -0.18
CA GLN A 168 -24.68 -8.81 0.21
C GLN A 168 -25.14 -9.80 -0.86
N SER A 169 -24.57 -9.74 -2.06
CA SER A 169 -24.95 -10.62 -3.17
C SER A 169 -24.39 -12.02 -2.95
N GLU A 170 -25.28 -13.00 -3.03
CA GLU A 170 -24.92 -14.41 -3.02
C GLU A 170 -24.65 -14.89 -4.46
N LEU A 171 -23.63 -15.74 -4.61
CA LEU A 171 -23.43 -16.44 -5.87
C LEU A 171 -24.54 -17.49 -6.03
N SER A 172 -25.44 -17.27 -6.99
CA SER A 172 -26.40 -18.29 -7.40
C SER A 172 -25.75 -19.18 -8.47
N TYR A 173 -25.59 -20.46 -8.18
CA TYR A 173 -25.18 -21.43 -9.18
C TYR A 173 -26.43 -21.98 -9.88
N SER A 174 -26.42 -21.99 -11.22
CA SER A 174 -27.41 -22.74 -11.97
C SER A 174 -27.09 -24.23 -11.85
N PRO A 175 -28.03 -25.07 -11.37
CA PRO A 175 -27.80 -26.50 -11.24
C PRO A 175 -27.42 -27.20 -12.55
N ASP A 176 -27.87 -26.63 -13.67
CA ASP A 176 -27.67 -27.20 -15.02
C ASP A 176 -26.22 -27.04 -15.54
N LEU A 177 -25.38 -26.26 -14.85
CA LEU A 177 -23.99 -26.00 -15.25
C LEU A 177 -22.97 -26.63 -14.29
N CYS A 178 -23.44 -27.22 -13.19
CA CYS A 178 -22.56 -27.76 -12.17
C CYS A 178 -22.11 -29.19 -12.51
N ASN A 179 -20.81 -29.38 -12.58
CA ASN A 179 -20.24 -30.73 -12.52
C ASN A 179 -20.21 -31.24 -11.07
N PRO A 180 -20.00 -32.54 -10.83
CA PRO A 180 -20.00 -33.12 -9.47
C PRO A 180 -19.05 -32.44 -8.49
N LEU A 181 -17.97 -31.86 -8.97
CA LEU A 181 -17.01 -31.11 -8.13
C LEU A 181 -17.61 -29.76 -7.67
N GLU A 182 -18.33 -29.09 -8.55
CA GLU A 182 -18.98 -27.81 -8.22
C GLU A 182 -20.16 -28.00 -7.28
N GLU A 183 -20.94 -29.06 -7.43
CA GLU A 183 -21.97 -29.46 -6.46
C GLU A 183 -21.37 -29.77 -5.10
N TRP A 184 -20.26 -30.50 -5.08
CA TRP A 184 -19.55 -30.78 -3.84
C TRP A 184 -19.02 -29.51 -3.19
N LEU A 185 -18.38 -28.60 -3.94
CA LEU A 185 -17.89 -27.31 -3.46
C LEU A 185 -19.05 -26.42 -2.97
N ALA A 186 -20.17 -26.39 -3.65
CA ALA A 186 -21.36 -25.64 -3.24
C ALA A 186 -21.95 -26.17 -1.92
N SER A 187 -22.07 -27.51 -1.78
CA SER A 187 -22.61 -28.15 -0.58
C SER A 187 -21.66 -28.07 0.63
N HIS A 188 -20.35 -27.92 0.40
CA HIS A 188 -19.31 -27.82 1.45
C HIS A 188 -18.74 -26.43 1.60
N ARG A 189 -19.37 -25.41 1.04
CA ARG A 189 -18.93 -24.02 1.03
C ARG A 189 -18.59 -23.48 2.43
N GLN A 190 -19.42 -23.77 3.42
CA GLN A 190 -19.16 -23.36 4.80
C GLN A 190 -17.98 -24.12 5.43
N LEU A 191 -17.80 -25.39 5.08
CA LEU A 191 -16.68 -26.19 5.57
C LEU A 191 -15.33 -25.70 5.01
N PHE A 192 -15.31 -25.28 3.75
CA PHE A 192 -14.06 -24.80 3.11
C PHE A 192 -13.57 -23.49 3.71
N TRP A 193 -14.48 -22.58 4.12
CA TRP A 193 -14.14 -21.27 4.67
C TRP A 193 -14.06 -21.24 6.19
N ASN A 194 -14.70 -22.18 6.88
CA ASN A 194 -14.78 -22.24 8.34
C ASN A 194 -13.93 -23.35 8.98
N SER A 195 -13.40 -24.26 8.20
CA SER A 195 -12.52 -25.30 8.73
C SER A 195 -11.13 -24.74 9.04
N PRO A 196 -10.52 -25.10 10.17
CA PRO A 196 -9.10 -24.86 10.36
C PRO A 196 -8.33 -25.56 9.25
N LEU A 197 -7.32 -24.90 8.70
CA LEU A 197 -6.41 -25.49 7.73
C LEU A 197 -5.90 -26.83 8.28
N PRO A 198 -5.91 -27.92 7.50
CA PRO A 198 -5.38 -29.19 7.96
C PRO A 198 -3.95 -28.98 8.43
N SER A 199 -3.67 -29.41 9.66
CA SER A 199 -2.35 -29.38 10.26
C SER A 199 -1.40 -30.21 9.37
N GLY A 200 -0.58 -29.55 8.56
CA GLY A 200 0.36 -30.20 7.65
C GLY A 200 0.68 -29.45 6.36
N VAL A 201 -0.01 -28.37 6.07
CA VAL A 201 0.38 -27.50 4.95
C VAL A 201 1.31 -26.41 5.50
N HIS A 202 2.59 -26.72 5.58
CA HIS A 202 3.64 -25.73 5.76
C HIS A 202 3.92 -25.08 4.41
N SER A 203 3.71 -23.75 4.36
CA SER A 203 4.15 -22.88 3.27
C SER A 203 5.67 -22.83 3.18
#